data_08a8e5d6b1b09ec21b477bd7d621e929
#
_entry.id   08a8e5d6b1b09ec21b477bd7d621e929
#
_cell.length_a   1.000
_cell.length_b   1.000
_cell.length_c   1.000
_cell.angle_alpha   90.00
_cell.angle_beta   90.00
_cell.angle_gamma   90.00
#
_symmetry.space_group_name_H-M   'P 1'
#
loop_
_entity.id
_entity.type
_entity.pdbx_description
1 polymer ?
#
loop_
_entity_poly.entity_id
_entity_poly.type
_entity_poly.pdbx_seq_one_letter_code
_entity_poly.pdbx_strand_id
1 'polypeptide(L)'
;MSKMKTLSLLSLLFFLGLNQQAHVTGDDNFVYSGFADSKLILNGAAMVMPNGLLDLTNGSVRLKGHAIYPTPMRFRGLSNRTVQSFSASFIFGIVSPHPSNGFTFFISPGKNFSDALPTQYFGLLNDQNNGRETNHIFAIELDTIQNSEFQDINDNHIGIDINSLHSVQSDSACYYDDRHGLLKNLTLVSGDPMQVWVDYDRVATLINVTMAPLNFAKPSRALISTNYNLSTVLTELAYVGFSSAAGKANARHYILGWSFATNGPAPAIDIRKLPKMPHTGSKDWSKVIEIVLPIATAAFILTVGGTIFVLTRRYLRYTELREDWEAEFGPHRFSYKDLLHATEGFKNKHLLGSGGFGRVYKGLLPRSSLEIAVKRVSRDSKQGIKEFITEVVSIGHLQHRNLVPLLGYCRRNNELLLVYESMPNGSLDKYLLNEDEKPTLS
;
A
#
# COMPACT_ATOMS: atom_id res chain seq x y z
N MET A 1 -12.23 26.32 89.23
CA MET A 1 -10.97 25.68 88.74
C MET A 1 -11.20 24.58 87.70
N SER A 2 -12.38 24.04 87.48
CA SER A 2 -12.64 22.96 86.51
C SER A 2 -12.77 23.45 85.07
N LYS A 3 -13.37 24.62 84.76
CA LYS A 3 -13.55 25.15 83.38
C LYS A 3 -12.30 25.65 82.70
N MET A 4 -11.24 26.02 83.47
CA MET A 4 -9.98 26.47 82.87
C MET A 4 -9.07 25.30 82.37
N LYS A 5 -9.22 24.12 83.03
CA LYS A 5 -8.45 22.92 82.62
C LYS A 5 -8.99 22.28 81.28
N THR A 6 -10.31 22.37 81.08
CA THR A 6 -10.95 21.88 79.86
C THR A 6 -10.63 22.76 78.59
N LEU A 7 -10.54 24.09 78.79
CA LEU A 7 -10.16 24.98 77.68
C LEU A 7 -8.68 24.79 77.27
N SER A 8 -7.77 24.53 78.18
CA SER A 8 -6.38 24.26 77.93
C SER A 8 -6.16 22.91 77.19
N LEU A 9 -6.98 21.91 77.48
CA LEU A 9 -6.89 20.60 76.83
C LEU A 9 -7.45 20.63 75.37
N LEU A 10 -8.55 21.41 75.20
CA LEU A 10 -9.08 21.60 73.82
C LEU A 10 -8.15 22.43 72.90
N SER A 11 -7.44 23.43 73.44
CA SER A 11 -6.44 24.20 72.67
C SER A 11 -5.21 23.34 72.29
N LEU A 12 -4.78 22.43 73.22
CA LEU A 12 -3.66 21.52 72.94
C LEU A 12 -4.02 20.45 71.94
N LEU A 13 -5.27 19.96 71.95
CA LEU A 13 -5.76 19.02 70.90
C LEU A 13 -5.97 19.70 69.58
N PHE A 14 -6.33 21.00 69.55
CA PHE A 14 -6.46 21.78 68.32
C PHE A 14 -5.09 22.09 67.75
N PHE A 15 -4.06 22.35 68.58
CA PHE A 15 -2.66 22.52 68.08
C PHE A 15 -1.99 21.20 67.69
N LEU A 16 -2.34 20.07 68.28
CA LEU A 16 -1.86 18.75 67.82
C LEU A 16 -2.55 18.27 66.59
N GLY A 17 -3.81 18.69 66.34
CA GLY A 17 -4.52 18.41 65.09
C GLY A 17 -4.05 19.23 63.88
N LEU A 18 -3.39 20.39 64.07
CA LEU A 18 -2.92 21.26 63.02
C LEU A 18 -1.48 20.93 62.54
N ASN A 19 -0.80 19.98 63.18
CA ASN A 19 0.54 19.53 62.79
C ASN A 19 0.56 18.15 62.10
N GLN A 20 -0.56 17.60 61.67
CA GLN A 20 -0.54 16.62 60.59
C GLN A 20 -0.38 17.36 59.24
N GLN A 21 0.82 17.91 59.05
CA GLN A 21 1.34 17.99 57.68
C GLN A 21 1.23 16.57 57.15
N ALA A 22 0.29 16.35 56.25
CA ALA A 22 0.27 15.16 55.46
C ALA A 22 1.65 15.09 54.79
N HIS A 23 2.54 14.26 55.35
CA HIS A 23 3.71 13.80 54.59
C HIS A 23 3.10 13.09 53.41
N VAL A 24 3.01 13.78 52.28
CA VAL A 24 2.89 13.15 50.98
C VAL A 24 4.20 12.42 50.79
N THR A 25 4.26 11.16 51.28
CA THR A 25 5.27 10.23 50.86
C THR A 25 4.97 9.98 49.39
N GLY A 26 5.63 10.76 48.55
CA GLY A 26 5.60 10.46 47.11
C GLY A 26 6.11 9.03 46.93
N ASP A 27 5.41 8.22 46.18
CA ASP A 27 5.91 6.91 45.80
C ASP A 27 7.26 7.10 45.14
N ASP A 28 8.31 6.46 45.67
CA ASP A 28 9.64 6.59 45.11
C ASP A 28 9.82 5.85 43.77
N ASN A 29 8.86 5.00 43.42
CA ASN A 29 8.83 4.26 42.14
C ASN A 29 7.45 3.76 41.78
N PHE A 30 7.26 3.41 40.51
CA PHE A 30 6.10 2.71 39.99
C PHE A 30 6.42 1.88 38.77
N VAL A 31 5.53 0.92 38.40
CA VAL A 31 5.61 0.13 37.19
C VAL A 31 4.21 -0.17 36.66
N TYR A 32 4.02 0.05 35.36
CA TYR A 32 2.85 -0.35 34.59
C TYR A 32 3.27 -1.33 33.49
N SER A 33 2.66 -2.50 33.48
CA SER A 33 2.75 -3.49 32.37
C SER A 33 1.39 -3.57 31.69
N GLY A 34 1.03 -2.52 30.97
CA GLY A 34 -0.33 -2.18 30.53
C GLY A 34 -1.02 -1.20 31.48
N PHE A 35 -2.10 -0.57 31.02
CA PHE A 35 -2.73 0.56 31.71
C PHE A 35 -4.22 0.36 32.05
N ALA A 36 -4.77 -0.88 31.93
CA ALA A 36 -6.20 -1.15 32.15
C ALA A 36 -6.73 -0.60 33.46
N ASP A 37 -5.96 -0.75 34.56
CA ASP A 37 -6.35 -0.32 35.92
C ASP A 37 -5.55 0.90 36.40
N SER A 38 -4.92 1.63 35.46
CA SER A 38 -4.10 2.79 35.84
C SER A 38 -4.96 3.99 36.25
N LYS A 39 -4.44 4.77 37.18
CA LYS A 39 -5.06 6.05 37.61
C LYS A 39 -4.38 7.26 36.98
N LEU A 40 -3.86 7.11 35.77
CA LEU A 40 -3.20 8.20 35.06
C LEU A 40 -4.14 9.40 34.85
N ILE A 41 -3.59 10.61 34.94
CA ILE A 41 -4.29 11.82 34.51
C ILE A 41 -4.15 11.89 33.00
N LEU A 42 -5.26 11.79 32.28
CA LEU A 42 -5.34 11.86 30.83
C LEU A 42 -5.96 13.17 30.41
N ASN A 43 -5.31 13.87 29.49
CA ASN A 43 -5.79 15.13 28.92
C ASN A 43 -5.75 15.11 27.40
N GLY A 44 -6.63 15.92 26.77
CA GLY A 44 -6.71 16.02 25.33
C GLY A 44 -7.15 14.72 24.65
N ALA A 45 -6.40 14.27 23.66
CA ALA A 45 -6.71 13.07 22.87
C ALA A 45 -6.26 11.75 23.53
N ALA A 46 -5.52 11.82 24.64
CA ALA A 46 -4.99 10.63 25.31
C ALA A 46 -6.11 9.77 25.91
N MET A 47 -6.02 8.46 25.73
CA MET A 47 -7.00 7.49 26.24
C MET A 47 -6.35 6.14 26.52
N VAL A 48 -6.90 5.39 27.46
CA VAL A 48 -6.58 3.97 27.64
C VAL A 48 -7.60 3.15 26.88
N MET A 49 -7.13 2.32 25.97
CA MET A 49 -7.95 1.41 25.19
C MET A 49 -8.46 0.23 26.05
N PRO A 50 -9.55 -0.45 25.67
CA PRO A 50 -10.11 -1.56 26.44
C PRO A 50 -9.13 -2.72 26.72
N ASN A 51 -8.11 -2.89 25.88
CA ASN A 51 -7.06 -3.90 26.09
C ASN A 51 -5.92 -3.43 27.00
N GLY A 52 -6.02 -2.23 27.57
CA GLY A 52 -5.00 -1.65 28.44
C GLY A 52 -3.87 -0.91 27.71
N LEU A 53 -3.97 -0.70 26.40
CA LEU A 53 -3.00 0.09 25.63
C LEU A 53 -3.27 1.58 25.82
N LEU A 54 -2.26 2.35 26.16
CA LEU A 54 -2.35 3.81 26.24
C LEU A 54 -2.10 4.41 24.86
N ASP A 55 -3.09 5.08 24.29
CA ASP A 55 -3.02 5.82 23.04
C ASP A 55 -2.98 7.33 23.33
N LEU A 56 -1.90 8.01 22.94
CA LEU A 56 -1.70 9.43 23.24
C LEU A 56 -2.43 10.36 22.26
N THR A 57 -2.75 9.91 21.03
CA THR A 57 -3.26 10.77 19.95
C THR A 57 -4.55 10.31 19.30
N ASN A 58 -5.08 9.16 19.67
CA ASN A 58 -6.31 8.51 19.15
C ASN A 58 -6.45 8.46 17.61
N GLY A 59 -5.40 8.75 16.86
CA GLY A 59 -5.40 8.79 15.39
C GLY A 59 -6.05 10.04 14.78
N SER A 60 -6.37 11.06 15.56
CA SER A 60 -6.89 12.34 15.05
C SER A 60 -5.75 13.29 14.71
N VAL A 61 -5.99 14.19 13.73
CA VAL A 61 -5.00 15.18 13.30
C VAL A 61 -5.06 16.46 14.15
N ARG A 62 -3.92 17.12 14.35
CA ARG A 62 -3.78 18.41 15.04
C ARG A 62 -4.30 18.42 16.47
N LEU A 63 -4.33 17.27 17.12
CA LEU A 63 -4.65 17.16 18.54
C LEU A 63 -3.40 16.89 19.34
N LYS A 64 -3.42 17.32 20.60
CA LYS A 64 -2.43 16.98 21.62
C LYS A 64 -3.03 16.07 22.68
N GLY A 65 -2.22 15.21 23.26
CA GLY A 65 -2.63 14.30 24.32
C GLY A 65 -1.54 14.13 25.36
N HIS A 66 -1.97 14.01 26.62
CA HIS A 66 -1.06 13.86 27.76
C HIS A 66 -1.50 12.70 28.64
N ALA A 67 -0.54 11.93 29.11
CA ALA A 67 -0.74 10.91 30.13
C ALA A 67 0.26 11.14 31.26
N ILE A 68 -0.21 11.45 32.46
CA ILE A 68 0.61 11.97 33.55
C ILE A 68 0.42 11.06 34.76
N TYR A 69 1.51 10.69 35.44
CA TYR A 69 1.46 9.99 36.70
C TYR A 69 0.77 10.89 37.77
N PRO A 70 -0.23 10.39 38.50
CA PRO A 70 -1.13 11.24 39.29
C PRO A 70 -0.46 11.95 40.47
N THR A 71 0.60 11.34 41.02
CA THR A 71 1.32 11.86 42.19
C THR A 71 2.64 12.50 41.76
N PRO A 72 2.96 13.72 42.23
CA PRO A 72 4.24 14.32 41.93
C PRO A 72 5.37 13.53 42.61
N MET A 73 6.46 13.31 41.87
CA MET A 73 7.67 12.63 42.34
C MET A 73 8.60 13.65 43.02
N ARG A 74 9.34 13.20 44.03
CA ARG A 74 10.30 14.04 44.72
C ARG A 74 11.67 13.93 44.07
N PHE A 75 12.13 15.00 43.42
CA PHE A 75 13.42 15.08 42.76
C PHE A 75 14.53 15.69 43.61
N ARG A 76 14.20 16.44 44.68
CA ARG A 76 15.18 16.98 45.63
C ARG A 76 14.90 16.53 47.05
N GLY A 77 15.97 16.16 47.81
CA GLY A 77 15.83 15.88 49.25
C GLY A 77 15.60 17.18 50.05
N LEU A 78 14.99 17.05 51.22
CA LEU A 78 14.69 18.19 52.10
C LEU A 78 15.95 18.96 52.56
N SER A 79 17.10 18.29 52.62
CA SER A 79 18.39 18.85 53.08
C SER A 79 19.38 19.16 51.94
N ASN A 80 19.06 18.73 50.70
CA ASN A 80 20.03 18.81 49.62
C ASN A 80 19.39 19.52 48.41
N ARG A 81 20.05 20.58 47.90
CA ARG A 81 19.59 21.34 46.76
C ARG A 81 19.81 20.64 45.40
N THR A 82 20.54 19.51 45.44
CA THR A 82 20.82 18.75 44.19
C THR A 82 19.69 17.77 43.84
N VAL A 83 19.41 17.61 42.59
CA VAL A 83 18.45 16.62 42.06
C VAL A 83 18.99 15.21 42.33
N GLN A 84 18.13 14.32 42.77
CA GLN A 84 18.43 12.90 42.99
C GLN A 84 18.62 12.18 41.65
N SER A 85 19.39 11.10 41.67
CA SER A 85 19.45 10.20 40.51
C SER A 85 18.04 9.63 40.28
N PHE A 86 17.69 9.40 39.01
CA PHE A 86 16.44 8.74 38.64
C PHE A 86 16.63 7.84 37.43
N SER A 87 15.72 6.91 37.25
CA SER A 87 15.67 6.05 36.09
C SER A 87 14.22 5.93 35.61
N ALA A 88 14.03 5.99 34.30
CA ALA A 88 12.75 5.73 33.64
C ALA A 88 12.94 4.64 32.59
N SER A 89 11.91 3.83 32.40
CA SER A 89 11.85 2.94 31.24
C SER A 89 10.43 2.89 30.69
N PHE A 90 10.29 2.93 29.39
CA PHE A 90 8.98 2.80 28.74
C PHE A 90 9.08 2.04 27.43
N ILE A 91 7.98 1.32 27.12
CA ILE A 91 7.80 0.57 25.91
C ILE A 91 6.74 1.26 25.08
N PHE A 92 7.08 1.56 23.83
CA PHE A 92 6.23 2.33 22.95
C PHE A 92 6.15 1.72 21.56
N GLY A 93 5.21 2.18 20.75
CA GLY A 93 5.14 1.94 19.32
C GLY A 93 4.43 3.08 18.60
N ILE A 94 4.98 3.53 17.50
CA ILE A 94 4.39 4.56 16.66
C ILE A 94 3.87 3.91 15.39
N VAL A 95 2.60 4.14 15.09
CA VAL A 95 1.93 3.64 13.90
C VAL A 95 1.45 4.82 13.09
N SER A 96 2.07 5.04 11.94
CA SER A 96 1.69 6.11 11.03
C SER A 96 1.87 5.69 9.59
N PRO A 97 0.94 6.04 8.68
CA PRO A 97 1.10 5.81 7.25
C PRO A 97 2.17 6.72 6.62
N HIS A 98 2.47 7.84 7.28
CA HIS A 98 3.47 8.83 6.87
C HIS A 98 4.13 9.41 8.13
N PRO A 99 5.37 9.95 8.04
CA PRO A 99 5.98 10.70 9.13
C PRO A 99 5.02 11.76 9.68
N SER A 100 4.83 11.77 11.00
CA SER A 100 3.88 12.65 11.66
C SER A 100 4.27 12.83 13.09
N ASN A 101 4.82 13.92 13.45
CA ASN A 101 5.34 14.27 14.76
C ASN A 101 5.54 13.04 15.68
N GLY A 102 6.05 13.20 16.82
CA GLY A 102 6.34 12.11 17.73
C GLY A 102 5.64 12.32 19.08
N PHE A 103 6.34 11.93 20.11
CA PHE A 103 5.95 12.16 21.48
C PHE A 103 7.17 12.41 22.37
N THR A 104 6.93 12.95 23.55
CA THR A 104 7.97 13.16 24.56
C THR A 104 7.63 12.41 25.84
N PHE A 105 8.63 11.80 26.50
CA PHE A 105 8.61 11.55 27.93
C PHE A 105 9.08 12.82 28.63
N PHE A 106 8.37 13.32 29.63
CA PHE A 106 8.74 14.57 30.28
C PHE A 106 8.73 14.51 31.82
N ILE A 107 9.48 15.42 32.43
CA ILE A 107 9.41 15.80 33.83
C ILE A 107 9.11 17.30 33.89
N SER A 108 8.02 17.69 34.57
CA SER A 108 7.53 19.07 34.59
C SER A 108 6.98 19.45 35.99
N PRO A 109 7.14 20.70 36.44
CA PRO A 109 6.60 21.16 37.71
C PRO A 109 5.06 21.17 37.76
N GLY A 110 4.41 21.23 36.58
CA GLY A 110 2.97 21.29 36.44
C GLY A 110 2.39 20.18 35.59
N LYS A 111 1.10 20.05 35.63
CA LYS A 111 0.31 19.11 34.84
C LYS A 111 -0.70 19.79 33.90
N ASN A 112 -0.66 21.12 33.83
CA ASN A 112 -1.52 21.90 32.95
C ASN A 112 -0.74 22.32 31.70
N PHE A 113 -1.14 21.75 30.57
CA PHE A 113 -0.59 22.03 29.24
C PHE A 113 -1.64 22.65 28.30
N SER A 114 -2.63 23.39 28.86
CA SER A 114 -3.69 24.04 28.05
C SER A 114 -3.12 24.92 26.94
N ASP A 115 -2.07 25.69 27.26
CA ASP A 115 -1.46 26.68 26.38
C ASP A 115 -0.39 26.08 25.44
N ALA A 116 -0.01 24.82 25.64
CA ALA A 116 0.92 24.15 24.75
C ALA A 116 0.32 23.97 23.35
N LEU A 117 1.15 24.10 22.33
CA LEU A 117 0.72 23.94 20.93
C LEU A 117 0.81 22.48 20.50
N PRO A 118 -0.09 22.03 19.62
CA PRO A 118 0.02 20.71 18.96
C PRO A 118 1.13 20.74 17.91
N THR A 119 1.25 19.66 17.13
CA THR A 119 2.21 19.48 16.03
C THR A 119 3.66 19.43 16.52
N GLN A 120 4.56 20.23 15.98
CA GLN A 120 6.00 20.25 16.28
C GLN A 120 6.32 20.58 17.76
N TYR A 121 5.37 21.14 18.51
CA TYR A 121 5.52 21.40 19.95
C TYR A 121 5.14 20.23 20.83
N PHE A 122 4.79 19.08 20.28
CA PHE A 122 4.38 17.84 20.97
C PHE A 122 3.27 18.01 22.01
N GLY A 123 2.59 19.17 22.06
CA GLY A 123 1.68 19.50 23.13
C GLY A 123 2.38 19.85 24.46
N LEU A 124 3.69 20.04 24.47
CA LEU A 124 4.50 20.27 25.67
C LEU A 124 4.81 21.76 25.88
N LEU A 125 5.19 22.47 24.84
CA LEU A 125 5.56 23.88 24.84
C LEU A 125 4.73 24.67 23.80
N ASN A 126 5.07 25.94 23.65
CA ASN A 126 4.53 26.85 22.61
C ASN A 126 5.62 27.82 22.13
N ASP A 127 5.28 28.62 21.12
CA ASP A 127 6.17 29.63 20.51
C ASP A 127 6.63 30.72 21.48
N GLN A 128 5.88 30.97 22.56
CA GLN A 128 6.19 32.01 23.51
C GLN A 128 7.07 31.54 24.66
N ASN A 129 6.99 30.26 25.02
CA ASN A 129 7.71 29.71 26.17
C ASN A 129 8.86 28.77 25.79
N ASN A 130 8.97 28.35 24.53
CA ASN A 130 10.08 27.49 24.08
C ASN A 130 11.43 28.18 24.33
N GLY A 131 12.34 27.51 25.05
CA GLY A 131 13.64 28.02 25.46
C GLY A 131 13.67 28.85 26.73
N ARG A 132 12.55 29.02 27.48
CA ARG A 132 12.55 29.76 28.74
C ARG A 132 12.95 28.85 29.89
N GLU A 133 13.97 29.25 30.66
CA GLU A 133 14.42 28.52 31.85
C GLU A 133 13.33 28.33 32.90
N THR A 134 12.34 29.24 32.94
CA THR A 134 11.18 29.17 33.83
C THR A 134 10.20 28.04 33.54
N ASN A 135 10.39 27.31 32.44
CA ASN A 135 9.60 26.11 32.13
C ASN A 135 9.87 24.99 33.13
N HIS A 136 11.12 24.86 33.60
CA HIS A 136 11.56 23.80 34.49
C HIS A 136 11.22 22.39 33.94
N ILE A 137 11.39 22.19 32.64
CA ILE A 137 11.07 20.98 31.91
C ILE A 137 12.34 20.27 31.49
N PHE A 138 12.36 18.97 31.74
CA PHE A 138 13.24 17.99 31.11
C PHE A 138 12.39 17.05 30.27
N ALA A 139 12.80 16.80 29.03
CA ALA A 139 12.11 15.82 28.19
C ALA A 139 13.07 14.96 27.36
N ILE A 140 12.57 13.81 26.96
CA ILE A 140 13.17 12.95 25.93
C ILE A 140 12.18 12.91 24.79
N GLU A 141 12.56 13.48 23.65
CA GLU A 141 11.76 13.44 22.44
C GLU A 141 12.06 12.21 21.59
N LEU A 142 11.04 11.69 20.93
CA LEU A 142 11.11 10.71 19.87
C LEU A 142 10.37 11.32 18.68
N ASP A 143 11.13 11.90 17.75
CA ASP A 143 10.54 12.68 16.65
C ASP A 143 10.64 11.93 15.31
N THR A 144 9.59 12.09 14.52
CA THR A 144 9.41 11.46 13.22
C THR A 144 9.21 12.47 12.09
N ILE A 145 9.49 13.76 12.39
CA ILE A 145 9.51 14.86 11.43
C ILE A 145 10.73 15.73 11.68
N GLN A 146 11.40 16.13 10.63
CA GLN A 146 12.49 17.10 10.73
C GLN A 146 11.95 18.53 10.73
N ASN A 147 12.05 19.22 11.86
CA ASN A 147 11.68 20.62 12.03
C ASN A 147 12.95 21.50 12.04
N SER A 148 13.22 22.16 10.94
CA SER A 148 14.44 22.99 10.80
C SER A 148 14.49 24.17 11.80
N GLU A 149 13.33 24.63 12.29
CA GLU A 149 13.23 25.66 13.31
C GLU A 149 13.75 25.22 14.69
N PHE A 150 13.76 23.90 14.96
CA PHE A 150 14.33 23.30 16.18
C PHE A 150 15.70 22.67 15.93
N GLN A 151 16.24 22.79 14.70
CA GLN A 151 17.54 22.26 14.28
C GLN A 151 17.61 20.73 14.35
N ASP A 152 16.50 20.05 14.05
CA ASP A 152 16.43 18.61 14.06
C ASP A 152 17.42 18.00 13.07
N ILE A 153 18.10 16.96 13.50
CA ILE A 153 19.12 16.28 12.70
C ILE A 153 18.54 15.50 11.53
N ASN A 154 17.33 14.96 11.69
CA ASN A 154 16.57 14.21 10.67
C ASN A 154 15.11 13.96 11.13
N ASP A 155 14.36 13.21 10.36
CA ASP A 155 12.95 12.83 10.60
C ASP A 155 12.77 11.48 11.34
N ASN A 156 13.81 11.00 12.02
CA ASN A 156 13.80 9.73 12.77
C ASN A 156 14.88 9.76 13.86
N HIS A 157 14.66 10.58 14.88
CA HIS A 157 15.64 10.82 15.92
C HIS A 157 15.08 10.77 17.33
N ILE A 158 15.97 10.69 18.29
CA ILE A 158 15.73 10.84 19.71
C ILE A 158 16.58 11.97 20.26
N GLY A 159 16.02 12.78 21.14
CA GLY A 159 16.69 13.95 21.69
C GLY A 159 16.49 14.16 23.18
N ILE A 160 17.38 14.92 23.80
CA ILE A 160 17.28 15.39 25.18
C ILE A 160 16.97 16.87 25.17
N ASP A 161 15.83 17.23 25.70
CA ASP A 161 15.26 18.56 25.71
C ASP A 161 15.29 19.18 27.10
N ILE A 162 15.83 20.38 27.19
CA ILE A 162 15.90 21.14 28.44
C ILE A 162 15.23 22.50 28.25
N ASN A 163 14.04 22.66 28.81
CA ASN A 163 13.27 23.90 28.71
C ASN A 163 12.94 24.35 27.28
N SER A 164 13.31 23.57 26.29
CA SER A 164 13.24 23.88 24.86
C SER A 164 13.06 22.61 24.07
N LEU A 165 12.52 22.71 22.86
CA LEU A 165 12.51 21.66 21.83
C LEU A 165 13.73 21.75 20.88
N HIS A 166 14.68 22.62 21.19
CA HIS A 166 16.04 22.46 20.68
C HIS A 166 16.76 21.48 21.59
N SER A 167 16.95 20.27 21.15
CA SER A 167 17.65 19.24 21.88
C SER A 167 19.08 19.65 22.23
N VAL A 168 19.46 19.53 23.50
CA VAL A 168 20.87 19.75 23.92
C VAL A 168 21.80 18.69 23.39
N GLN A 169 21.26 17.51 23.07
CA GLN A 169 21.91 16.40 22.40
C GLN A 169 20.86 15.53 21.74
N SER A 170 21.08 15.15 20.49
CA SER A 170 20.22 14.21 19.75
C SER A 170 21.04 13.23 18.91
N ASP A 171 20.44 12.11 18.56
CA ASP A 171 21.01 11.11 17.65
C ASP A 171 19.91 10.45 16.85
N SER A 172 20.26 9.90 15.68
CA SER A 172 19.35 9.10 14.87
C SER A 172 18.87 7.88 15.64
N ALA A 173 17.61 7.50 15.47
CA ALA A 173 17.06 6.33 16.15
C ALA A 173 17.83 5.07 15.77
N CYS A 174 18.59 4.54 16.71
CA CYS A 174 19.41 3.33 16.54
C CYS A 174 19.72 2.68 17.90
N TYR A 175 20.33 1.50 17.90
CA TYR A 175 20.76 0.83 19.11
C TYR A 175 22.09 0.08 18.90
N TYR A 176 22.83 -0.08 19.99
CA TYR A 176 24.01 -0.92 20.00
C TYR A 176 23.63 -2.38 20.25
N ASP A 177 23.89 -3.23 19.27
CA ASP A 177 23.71 -4.68 19.44
C ASP A 177 24.96 -5.27 20.08
N ASP A 178 24.93 -5.45 21.41
CA ASP A 178 26.05 -5.96 22.18
C ASP A 178 26.57 -7.35 21.74
N ARG A 179 25.67 -8.15 21.09
CA ARG A 179 26.03 -9.49 20.60
C ARG A 179 26.96 -9.43 19.39
N HIS A 180 26.83 -8.39 18.57
CA HIS A 180 27.60 -8.23 17.34
C HIS A 180 28.53 -7.03 17.36
N GLY A 181 28.49 -6.19 18.41
CA GLY A 181 29.26 -4.96 18.52
C GLY A 181 28.95 -3.91 17.46
N LEU A 182 27.73 -3.94 16.89
CA LEU A 182 27.32 -3.09 15.78
C LEU A 182 26.22 -2.12 16.19
N LEU A 183 26.26 -0.92 15.61
CA LEU A 183 25.14 0.03 15.65
C LEU A 183 24.11 -0.36 14.59
N LYS A 184 22.84 -0.51 14.98
CA LYS A 184 21.73 -0.88 14.11
C LYS A 184 20.68 0.20 14.11
N ASN A 185 20.26 0.63 12.94
CA ASN A 185 19.20 1.63 12.76
C ASN A 185 17.84 1.08 13.19
N LEU A 186 17.01 1.97 13.72
CA LEU A 186 15.61 1.74 14.05
C LEU A 186 14.76 2.74 13.27
N THR A 187 13.55 2.34 12.94
CA THR A 187 12.54 3.22 12.36
C THR A 187 11.43 3.42 13.37
N LEU A 188 11.30 4.62 13.92
CA LEU A 188 10.33 4.93 14.98
C LEU A 188 8.88 4.63 14.55
N VAL A 189 8.55 4.86 13.30
CA VAL A 189 7.21 4.62 12.71
C VAL A 189 6.99 3.20 12.18
N SER A 190 7.85 2.25 12.55
CA SER A 190 7.75 0.85 12.06
C SER A 190 6.47 0.13 12.50
N GLY A 191 5.84 0.60 13.57
CA GLY A 191 4.75 -0.13 14.22
C GLY A 191 5.23 -1.26 15.13
N ASP A 192 6.53 -1.53 15.20
CA ASP A 192 7.11 -2.52 16.09
C ASP A 192 7.38 -1.92 17.46
N PRO A 193 7.10 -2.65 18.56
CA PRO A 193 7.39 -2.14 19.90
C PRO A 193 8.88 -1.99 20.16
N MET A 194 9.24 -0.85 20.74
CA MET A 194 10.60 -0.51 21.15
C MET A 194 10.60 -0.10 22.62
N GLN A 195 11.75 -0.28 23.29
CA GLN A 195 11.94 0.13 24.67
C GLN A 195 13.03 1.20 24.77
N VAL A 196 12.75 2.21 25.60
CA VAL A 196 13.68 3.28 25.97
C VAL A 196 13.98 3.18 27.44
N TRP A 197 15.23 3.46 27.81
CA TRP A 197 15.71 3.64 29.17
C TRP A 197 16.37 5.01 29.28
N VAL A 198 16.02 5.75 30.33
CA VAL A 198 16.56 7.08 30.62
C VAL A 198 17.13 7.02 32.03
N ASP A 199 18.42 7.23 32.18
CA ASP A 199 19.10 7.22 33.48
C ASP A 199 19.78 8.57 33.70
N TYR A 200 19.59 9.15 34.90
CA TYR A 200 20.31 10.31 35.38
C TYR A 200 21.12 9.97 36.60
N ASP A 201 22.45 10.15 36.48
CA ASP A 201 23.37 10.05 37.61
C ASP A 201 23.66 11.45 38.15
N ARG A 202 23.26 11.70 39.39
CA ARG A 202 23.43 12.98 40.07
C ARG A 202 24.93 13.32 40.34
N VAL A 203 25.76 12.31 40.58
CA VAL A 203 27.18 12.51 40.92
C VAL A 203 27.98 12.91 39.69
N ALA A 204 27.80 12.17 38.63
CA ALA A 204 28.39 12.46 37.32
C ALA A 204 27.65 13.56 36.55
N THR A 205 26.46 14.00 37.00
CA THR A 205 25.52 14.85 36.24
C THR A 205 25.26 14.32 34.83
N LEU A 206 25.26 13.00 34.69
CA LEU A 206 25.23 12.30 33.40
C LEU A 206 23.81 11.82 33.10
N ILE A 207 23.34 12.17 31.91
CA ILE A 207 22.09 11.65 31.32
C ILE A 207 22.47 10.62 30.28
N ASN A 208 22.00 9.39 30.45
CA ASN A 208 22.09 8.33 29.46
C ASN A 208 20.71 7.97 28.91
N VAL A 209 20.59 7.95 27.58
CA VAL A 209 19.40 7.46 26.89
C VAL A 209 19.79 6.25 26.06
N THR A 210 19.11 5.14 26.29
CA THR A 210 19.33 3.87 25.59
C THR A 210 18.03 3.43 24.95
N MET A 211 18.08 2.87 23.77
CA MET A 211 16.92 2.33 23.06
C MET A 211 17.25 0.98 22.44
N ALA A 212 16.24 0.11 22.32
CA ALA A 212 16.35 -1.16 21.59
C ALA A 212 14.96 -1.68 21.18
N PRO A 213 14.86 -2.62 20.23
CA PRO A 213 13.62 -3.38 20.00
C PRO A 213 13.19 -4.13 21.26
N LEU A 214 11.90 -4.30 21.47
CA LEU A 214 11.32 -4.89 22.69
C LEU A 214 11.95 -6.21 23.16
N ASN A 215 12.37 -7.07 22.24
CA ASN A 215 12.93 -8.39 22.55
C ASN A 215 14.43 -8.39 22.82
N PHE A 216 15.05 -7.21 22.93
CA PHE A 216 16.45 -7.05 23.23
C PHE A 216 16.64 -6.61 24.69
N ALA A 217 17.69 -7.11 25.32
CA ALA A 217 18.13 -6.58 26.61
C ALA A 217 18.59 -5.12 26.43
N LYS A 218 18.58 -4.35 27.53
CA LYS A 218 19.12 -2.99 27.54
C LYS A 218 20.58 -3.04 27.05
N PRO A 219 20.93 -2.35 25.95
CA PRO A 219 22.31 -2.25 25.49
C PRO A 219 23.24 -1.71 26.57
N SER A 220 24.44 -2.22 26.63
CA SER A 220 25.45 -1.79 27.60
C SER A 220 25.94 -0.36 27.30
N ARG A 221 25.91 0.06 26.06
CA ARG A 221 26.25 1.40 25.60
C ARG A 221 25.01 2.23 25.34
N ALA A 222 24.98 3.42 25.97
CA ALA A 222 23.89 4.39 25.69
C ALA A 222 23.97 4.92 24.25
N LEU A 223 22.82 5.21 23.66
CA LEU A 223 22.70 5.89 22.38
C LEU A 223 23.11 7.35 22.53
N ILE A 224 22.56 8.03 23.53
CA ILE A 224 22.95 9.41 23.89
C ILE A 224 23.51 9.39 25.30
N SER A 225 24.63 10.07 25.48
CA SER A 225 25.26 10.24 26.79
C SER A 225 25.81 11.68 26.89
N THR A 226 25.25 12.48 27.80
CA THR A 226 25.60 13.88 27.94
C THR A 226 25.59 14.33 29.38
N ASN A 227 26.51 15.25 29.73
CA ASN A 227 26.57 15.82 31.06
C ASN A 227 25.70 17.08 31.12
N TYR A 228 24.72 17.07 32.02
CA TYR A 228 23.89 18.22 32.30
C TYR A 228 23.41 18.23 33.75
N ASN A 229 23.61 19.34 34.46
CA ASN A 229 23.15 19.46 35.85
C ASN A 229 21.66 19.79 35.93
N LEU A 230 20.82 18.77 36.08
CA LEU A 230 19.37 18.93 36.18
C LEU A 230 18.91 19.65 37.47
N SER A 231 19.82 19.95 38.44
CA SER A 231 19.49 20.73 39.62
C SER A 231 19.12 22.20 39.29
N THR A 232 19.52 22.70 38.15
CA THR A 232 19.10 24.03 37.67
C THR A 232 17.76 24.02 36.98
N VAL A 233 17.26 22.84 36.59
CA VAL A 233 16.06 22.64 35.79
C VAL A 233 14.90 22.14 36.64
N LEU A 234 15.05 20.98 37.31
CA LEU A 234 13.95 20.33 37.97
C LEU A 234 13.64 20.97 39.32
N THR A 235 12.37 21.05 39.64
CA THR A 235 11.83 21.51 40.96
C THR A 235 11.90 20.41 42.02
N GLU A 236 11.61 20.72 43.28
CA GLU A 236 11.59 19.73 44.35
C GLU A 236 10.58 18.61 44.10
N LEU A 237 9.38 18.98 43.72
CA LEU A 237 8.31 18.09 43.29
C LEU A 237 8.01 18.35 41.80
N ALA A 238 7.94 17.32 41.03
CA ALA A 238 7.58 17.40 39.61
C ALA A 238 6.75 16.18 39.17
N TYR A 239 5.95 16.39 38.16
CA TYR A 239 5.16 15.32 37.54
C TYR A 239 5.98 14.69 36.42
N VAL A 240 5.79 13.38 36.23
CA VAL A 240 6.35 12.62 35.12
C VAL A 240 5.22 12.19 34.18
N GLY A 241 5.45 12.15 32.87
CA GLY A 241 4.39 11.81 31.95
C GLY A 241 4.85 11.74 30.50
N PHE A 242 3.87 11.57 29.65
CA PHE A 242 4.03 11.61 28.21
C PHE A 242 3.18 12.73 27.61
N SER A 243 3.74 13.42 26.64
CA SER A 243 3.06 14.40 25.81
C SER A 243 3.24 14.04 24.35
N SER A 244 2.19 14.14 23.58
CA SER A 244 2.24 13.85 22.15
C SER A 244 1.31 14.76 21.38
N ALA A 245 1.65 14.97 20.11
CA ALA A 245 0.76 15.66 19.19
C ALA A 245 0.78 14.99 17.82
N ALA A 246 -0.41 14.82 17.26
CA ALA A 246 -0.54 14.39 15.88
C ALA A 246 -0.40 15.58 14.94
N GLY A 247 0.40 15.42 13.88
CA GLY A 247 0.58 16.40 12.82
C GLY A 247 -0.57 16.40 11.81
N LYS A 248 -0.24 16.44 10.53
CA LYS A 248 -1.21 16.37 9.42
C LYS A 248 -1.65 14.94 9.08
N ALA A 249 -0.90 13.93 9.49
CA ALA A 249 -1.19 12.52 9.27
C ALA A 249 -1.84 11.88 10.50
N ASN A 250 -2.63 10.83 10.28
CA ASN A 250 -3.30 10.06 11.32
C ASN A 250 -2.29 9.12 12.02
N ALA A 251 -1.40 9.69 12.82
CA ALA A 251 -0.45 8.93 13.62
C ALA A 251 -1.07 8.49 14.94
N ARG A 252 -0.70 7.30 15.39
CA ARG A 252 -1.01 6.81 16.72
C ARG A 252 0.28 6.54 17.47
N HIS A 253 0.36 7.11 18.67
CA HIS A 253 1.48 7.00 19.57
C HIS A 253 1.06 6.18 20.77
N TYR A 254 1.55 4.95 20.85
CA TYR A 254 1.16 3.99 21.88
C TYR A 254 2.24 3.85 22.93
N ILE A 255 1.83 3.81 24.20
CA ILE A 255 2.69 3.35 25.32
C ILE A 255 2.11 2.02 25.80
N LEU A 256 2.96 0.99 25.87
CA LEU A 256 2.58 -0.37 26.25
C LEU A 256 2.87 -0.64 27.73
N GLY A 257 3.97 -0.07 28.22
CA GLY A 257 4.40 -0.20 29.60
C GLY A 257 5.30 0.95 30.00
N TRP A 258 5.37 1.25 31.29
CA TRP A 258 6.09 2.38 31.83
C TRP A 258 6.52 2.14 33.27
N SER A 259 7.78 2.43 33.58
CA SER A 259 8.29 2.40 34.96
C SER A 259 9.17 3.62 35.23
N PHE A 260 9.24 3.98 36.48
CA PHE A 260 10.03 5.10 36.98
C PHE A 260 10.51 4.83 38.40
N ALA A 261 11.71 5.32 38.76
CA ALA A 261 12.21 5.30 40.10
C ALA A 261 13.13 6.48 40.38
N THR A 262 13.10 7.02 41.60
CA THR A 262 14.13 7.90 42.15
C THR A 262 15.12 7.08 42.98
N ASN A 263 16.39 7.47 42.96
CA ASN A 263 17.48 6.84 43.74
C ASN A 263 17.74 5.34 43.46
N GLY A 264 17.32 4.84 42.31
CA GLY A 264 17.53 3.45 41.94
C GLY A 264 17.14 3.17 40.50
N PRO A 265 17.34 1.95 40.05
CA PRO A 265 16.90 1.56 38.70
C PRO A 265 15.37 1.49 38.62
N ALA A 266 14.82 1.88 37.48
CA ALA A 266 13.40 1.71 37.21
C ALA A 266 13.00 0.23 37.31
N PRO A 267 11.87 -0.12 37.96
CA PRO A 267 11.40 -1.50 38.04
C PRO A 267 11.22 -2.14 36.67
N ALA A 268 11.50 -3.44 36.54
CA ALA A 268 11.35 -4.16 35.28
C ALA A 268 9.88 -4.25 34.87
N ILE A 269 9.60 -3.92 33.63
CA ILE A 269 8.28 -4.06 33.01
C ILE A 269 8.06 -5.54 32.63
N ASP A 270 6.97 -6.17 33.05
CA ASP A 270 6.64 -7.54 32.62
C ASP A 270 6.13 -7.58 31.19
N ILE A 271 7.02 -7.91 30.27
CA ILE A 271 6.74 -7.97 28.81
C ILE A 271 5.58 -8.90 28.47
N ARG A 272 5.34 -9.96 29.28
CA ARG A 272 4.27 -10.94 29.03
C ARG A 272 2.87 -10.38 29.28
N LYS A 273 2.78 -9.30 30.05
CA LYS A 273 1.52 -8.64 30.41
C LYS A 273 1.21 -7.43 29.53
N LEU A 274 2.08 -7.10 28.60
CA LEU A 274 1.88 -5.96 27.72
C LEU A 274 0.64 -6.13 26.83
N PRO A 275 -0.12 -5.06 26.63
CA PRO A 275 -1.22 -5.05 25.68
C PRO A 275 -0.68 -5.20 24.25
N LYS A 276 -1.44 -5.89 23.40
CA LYS A 276 -1.09 -6.01 22.00
C LYS A 276 -1.44 -4.71 21.27
N MET A 277 -0.51 -4.22 20.48
CA MET A 277 -0.77 -3.13 19.55
C MET A 277 -1.76 -3.59 18.48
N PRO A 278 -2.63 -2.68 17.98
CA PRO A 278 -3.42 -2.95 16.79
C PRO A 278 -2.47 -3.33 15.65
N HIS A 279 -2.68 -4.49 15.07
CA HIS A 279 -1.99 -4.83 13.84
C HIS A 279 -2.48 -3.83 12.77
N THR A 280 -1.69 -2.82 12.49
CA THR A 280 -1.75 -2.19 11.20
C THR A 280 -1.14 -3.20 10.24
N GLY A 281 -1.96 -4.15 9.84
CA GLY A 281 -1.61 -4.96 8.71
C GLY A 281 -1.41 -3.98 7.55
N SER A 282 -0.20 -3.58 7.27
CA SER A 282 0.18 -3.46 5.89
C SER A 282 -0.17 -4.85 5.36
N LYS A 283 -1.33 -4.98 4.71
CA LYS A 283 -1.55 -6.13 3.82
C LYS A 283 -0.22 -6.24 3.12
N ASP A 284 0.44 -7.37 3.27
CA ASP A 284 1.71 -7.65 2.60
C ASP A 284 1.43 -7.63 1.09
N TRP A 285 1.22 -6.39 0.59
CA TRP A 285 0.99 -6.12 -0.83
C TRP A 285 2.16 -6.65 -1.63
N SER A 286 3.36 -6.76 -1.00
CA SER A 286 4.52 -7.37 -1.62
C SER A 286 4.23 -8.82 -1.98
N LYS A 287 3.69 -9.64 -1.08
CA LYS A 287 3.32 -11.04 -1.37
C LYS A 287 2.16 -11.16 -2.33
N VAL A 288 1.17 -10.27 -2.23
CA VAL A 288 0.04 -10.24 -3.18
C VAL A 288 0.53 -9.83 -4.57
N ILE A 289 1.38 -8.83 -4.68
CA ILE A 289 1.98 -8.40 -5.96
C ILE A 289 2.89 -9.50 -6.52
N GLU A 290 3.70 -10.15 -5.70
CA GLU A 290 4.63 -11.22 -6.10
C GLU A 290 3.90 -12.44 -6.68
N ILE A 291 2.69 -12.75 -6.23
CA ILE A 291 1.88 -13.86 -6.74
C ILE A 291 0.92 -13.40 -7.85
N VAL A 292 0.22 -12.27 -7.68
CA VAL A 292 -0.83 -11.82 -8.60
C VAL A 292 -0.24 -11.24 -9.89
N LEU A 293 0.87 -10.51 -9.80
CA LEU A 293 1.49 -9.89 -10.97
C LEU A 293 1.95 -10.90 -12.03
N PRO A 294 2.69 -11.98 -11.71
CA PRO A 294 3.08 -12.97 -12.70
C PRO A 294 1.87 -13.75 -13.28
N ILE A 295 0.85 -14.02 -12.50
CA ILE A 295 -0.38 -14.66 -12.99
C ILE A 295 -1.12 -13.73 -13.95
N ALA A 296 -1.27 -12.48 -13.60
CA ALA A 296 -1.93 -11.48 -14.45
C ALA A 296 -1.18 -11.23 -15.76
N THR A 297 0.16 -11.18 -15.70
CA THR A 297 0.99 -11.03 -16.90
C THR A 297 0.93 -12.26 -17.80
N ALA A 298 0.96 -13.46 -17.25
CA ALA A 298 0.79 -14.71 -18.00
C ALA A 298 -0.59 -14.77 -18.69
N ALA A 299 -1.66 -14.44 -17.97
CA ALA A 299 -3.01 -14.38 -18.53
C ALA A 299 -3.12 -13.33 -19.66
N PHE A 300 -2.50 -12.18 -19.50
CA PHE A 300 -2.46 -11.12 -20.51
C PHE A 300 -1.73 -11.59 -21.77
N ILE A 301 -0.56 -12.22 -21.64
CA ILE A 301 0.22 -12.76 -22.77
C ILE A 301 -0.58 -13.83 -23.52
N LEU A 302 -1.24 -14.73 -22.82
CA LEU A 302 -2.08 -15.77 -23.43
C LEU A 302 -3.28 -15.19 -24.17
N THR A 303 -3.95 -14.18 -23.63
CA THR A 303 -5.09 -13.53 -24.30
C THR A 303 -4.66 -12.76 -25.53
N VAL A 304 -3.58 -11.98 -25.45
CA VAL A 304 -3.04 -11.23 -26.60
C VAL A 304 -2.52 -12.19 -27.67
N GLY A 305 -1.73 -13.20 -27.27
CA GLY A 305 -1.21 -14.22 -28.19
C GLY A 305 -2.33 -15.01 -28.87
N GLY A 306 -3.34 -15.43 -28.12
CA GLY A 306 -4.52 -16.10 -28.67
C GLY A 306 -5.30 -15.20 -29.65
N THR A 307 -5.46 -13.94 -29.34
CA THR A 307 -6.11 -12.97 -30.23
C THR A 307 -5.34 -12.79 -31.53
N ILE A 308 -4.03 -12.56 -31.43
CA ILE A 308 -3.16 -12.43 -32.62
C ILE A 308 -3.21 -13.70 -33.46
N PHE A 309 -3.13 -14.89 -32.83
CA PHE A 309 -3.20 -16.16 -33.54
C PHE A 309 -4.53 -16.34 -34.31
N VAL A 310 -5.66 -16.01 -33.67
CA VAL A 310 -6.97 -16.07 -34.34
C VAL A 310 -7.06 -15.07 -35.49
N LEU A 311 -6.59 -13.83 -35.30
CA LEU A 311 -6.60 -12.82 -36.35
C LEU A 311 -5.69 -13.22 -37.51
N THR A 312 -4.49 -13.74 -37.25
CA THR A 312 -3.56 -14.21 -38.27
C THR A 312 -4.15 -15.40 -39.05
N ARG A 313 -4.73 -16.38 -38.34
CA ARG A 313 -5.43 -17.47 -39.01
C ARG A 313 -6.60 -17.00 -39.87
N ARG A 314 -7.39 -16.03 -39.41
CA ARG A 314 -8.46 -15.42 -40.19
C ARG A 314 -7.91 -14.69 -41.42
N TYR A 315 -6.88 -13.89 -41.28
CA TYR A 315 -6.23 -13.17 -42.35
C TYR A 315 -5.72 -14.16 -43.42
N LEU A 316 -4.90 -15.15 -43.05
CA LEU A 316 -4.39 -16.17 -43.95
C LEU A 316 -5.49 -16.99 -44.65
N ARG A 317 -6.63 -17.20 -43.96
CA ARG A 317 -7.78 -17.92 -44.54
C ARG A 317 -8.43 -17.19 -45.72
N TYR A 318 -8.37 -15.87 -45.77
CA TYR A 318 -9.01 -15.03 -46.77
C TYR A 318 -8.02 -14.33 -47.70
N THR A 319 -6.72 -14.63 -47.59
CA THR A 319 -5.70 -14.06 -48.48
C THR A 319 -5.86 -14.64 -49.87
N GLU A 320 -6.00 -13.77 -50.83
CA GLU A 320 -6.12 -14.06 -52.27
C GLU A 320 -4.80 -13.76 -52.99
N LEU A 321 -4.39 -14.62 -53.89
CA LEU A 321 -3.21 -14.40 -54.73
C LEU A 321 -3.55 -13.44 -55.89
N ARG A 322 -2.65 -12.52 -56.15
CA ARG A 322 -2.75 -11.59 -57.31
C ARG A 322 -1.49 -11.67 -58.12
N GLU A 323 -1.66 -11.79 -59.47
CA GLU A 323 -0.55 -11.81 -60.44
C GLU A 323 -0.70 -10.67 -61.43
N ASP A 324 0.39 -10.25 -62.07
CA ASP A 324 0.45 -9.06 -62.92
C ASP A 324 -0.49 -9.15 -64.15
N TRP A 325 -0.69 -10.35 -64.73
CA TRP A 325 -1.58 -10.56 -65.86
C TRP A 325 -3.06 -10.33 -65.50
N GLU A 326 -3.44 -10.44 -64.25
CA GLU A 326 -4.82 -10.21 -63.77
C GLU A 326 -5.22 -8.74 -63.92
N ALA A 327 -4.27 -7.81 -63.90
CA ALA A 327 -4.54 -6.38 -64.03
C ALA A 327 -4.78 -5.97 -65.50
N GLU A 328 -4.22 -6.72 -66.44
CA GLU A 328 -4.19 -6.34 -67.89
C GLU A 328 -5.29 -7.05 -68.72
N PHE A 329 -5.64 -8.29 -68.37
CA PHE A 329 -6.48 -9.15 -69.21
C PHE A 329 -7.66 -9.83 -68.51
N GLY A 330 -7.91 -9.55 -67.26
CA GLY A 330 -8.88 -10.32 -66.49
C GLY A 330 -10.31 -9.73 -66.45
N PRO A 331 -11.35 -10.58 -66.57
CA PRO A 331 -12.69 -10.19 -66.20
C PRO A 331 -12.80 -9.84 -64.71
N HIS A 332 -13.99 -9.42 -64.26
CA HIS A 332 -14.15 -8.99 -62.86
C HIS A 332 -13.70 -10.04 -61.82
N ARG A 333 -12.91 -9.60 -60.87
CA ARG A 333 -12.43 -10.46 -59.79
C ARG A 333 -13.41 -10.45 -58.61
N PHE A 334 -13.93 -11.61 -58.25
CA PHE A 334 -14.81 -11.79 -57.11
C PHE A 334 -14.03 -12.07 -55.84
N SER A 335 -14.52 -11.54 -54.71
CA SER A 335 -13.96 -11.90 -53.40
C SER A 335 -14.30 -13.35 -53.05
N TYR A 336 -13.31 -14.10 -52.58
CA TYR A 336 -13.54 -15.48 -52.08
C TYR A 336 -14.63 -15.56 -51.05
N LYS A 337 -14.68 -14.54 -50.16
CA LYS A 337 -15.68 -14.46 -49.08
C LYS A 337 -17.09 -14.37 -49.68
N ASP A 338 -17.28 -13.57 -50.68
CA ASP A 338 -18.59 -13.40 -51.31
C ASP A 338 -19.04 -14.67 -52.05
N LEU A 339 -18.13 -15.37 -52.74
CA LEU A 339 -18.41 -16.66 -53.39
C LEU A 339 -18.69 -17.78 -52.39
N LEU A 340 -17.97 -17.79 -51.23
CA LEU A 340 -18.20 -18.72 -50.15
C LEU A 340 -19.61 -18.50 -49.55
N HIS A 341 -20.02 -17.26 -49.36
CA HIS A 341 -21.34 -16.93 -48.90
C HIS A 341 -22.44 -17.27 -49.94
N ALA A 342 -22.20 -16.89 -51.21
CA ALA A 342 -23.12 -17.16 -52.34
C ALA A 342 -23.44 -18.64 -52.49
N THR A 343 -22.44 -19.52 -52.28
CA THR A 343 -22.61 -20.98 -52.42
C THR A 343 -22.83 -21.70 -51.10
N GLU A 344 -23.10 -20.95 -50.01
CA GLU A 344 -23.16 -21.49 -48.65
C GLU A 344 -22.00 -22.41 -48.26
N GLY A 345 -20.77 -22.06 -48.65
CA GLY A 345 -19.57 -22.85 -48.38
C GLY A 345 -19.39 -24.03 -49.33
N PHE A 346 -19.85 -23.97 -50.55
CA PHE A 346 -19.78 -25.03 -51.54
C PHE A 346 -20.42 -26.35 -51.09
N LYS A 347 -21.60 -26.25 -50.48
CA LYS A 347 -22.35 -27.43 -50.00
C LYS A 347 -22.91 -28.24 -51.13
N ASN A 348 -22.94 -29.57 -50.98
CA ASN A 348 -23.43 -30.50 -51.99
C ASN A 348 -24.90 -30.23 -52.44
N LYS A 349 -25.74 -29.60 -51.59
CA LYS A 349 -27.11 -29.21 -51.97
C LYS A 349 -27.18 -28.20 -53.10
N HIS A 350 -26.11 -27.48 -53.35
CA HIS A 350 -25.95 -26.47 -54.43
C HIS A 350 -25.12 -26.99 -55.60
N LEU A 351 -24.75 -28.27 -55.60
CA LEU A 351 -23.96 -28.87 -56.69
C LEU A 351 -24.84 -29.02 -57.93
N LEU A 352 -24.47 -28.35 -59.01
CA LEU A 352 -25.10 -28.43 -60.32
C LEU A 352 -24.52 -29.58 -61.17
N GLY A 353 -23.23 -29.84 -61.05
CA GLY A 353 -22.57 -30.88 -61.80
C GLY A 353 -21.14 -31.13 -61.33
N SER A 354 -20.58 -32.30 -61.63
CA SER A 354 -19.24 -32.72 -61.29
C SER A 354 -18.64 -33.48 -62.49
N GLY A 355 -17.46 -33.05 -62.96
CA GLY A 355 -16.77 -33.67 -64.12
C GLY A 355 -15.24 -33.62 -63.95
N GLY A 356 -14.51 -34.04 -64.99
CA GLY A 356 -13.03 -34.10 -64.96
C GLY A 356 -12.34 -32.75 -64.70
N PHE A 357 -13.05 -31.65 -65.00
CA PHE A 357 -12.52 -30.28 -64.85
C PHE A 357 -12.92 -29.59 -63.55
N GLY A 358 -13.65 -30.25 -62.66
CA GLY A 358 -14.05 -29.71 -61.37
C GLY A 358 -15.51 -29.83 -61.06
N ARG A 359 -15.99 -29.07 -60.05
CA ARG A 359 -17.37 -29.09 -59.58
C ARG A 359 -18.02 -27.71 -59.78
N VAL A 360 -19.25 -27.68 -60.22
CA VAL A 360 -20.01 -26.46 -60.46
C VAL A 360 -21.09 -26.33 -59.38
N TYR A 361 -21.16 -25.17 -58.75
CA TYR A 361 -22.14 -24.91 -57.66
C TYR A 361 -23.01 -23.71 -58.05
N LYS A 362 -24.31 -23.82 -57.75
CA LYS A 362 -25.23 -22.67 -57.82
C LYS A 362 -24.95 -21.75 -56.64
N GLY A 363 -24.98 -20.43 -56.90
CA GLY A 363 -24.83 -19.43 -55.86
C GLY A 363 -25.73 -18.22 -56.06
N LEU A 364 -25.95 -17.46 -55.00
CA LEU A 364 -26.69 -16.19 -55.04
C LEU A 364 -25.78 -15.12 -54.43
N LEU A 365 -25.36 -14.12 -55.20
CA LEU A 365 -24.48 -13.07 -54.73
C LEU A 365 -25.17 -12.18 -53.66
N PRO A 366 -24.56 -11.95 -52.48
CA PRO A 366 -25.22 -11.27 -51.39
C PRO A 366 -25.61 -9.82 -51.66
N ARG A 367 -24.90 -9.12 -52.55
CA ARG A 367 -25.08 -7.68 -52.82
C ARG A 367 -26.00 -7.41 -54.01
N SER A 368 -25.95 -8.21 -55.07
CA SER A 368 -26.68 -8.00 -56.30
C SER A 368 -27.87 -8.91 -56.47
N SER A 369 -28.02 -9.90 -55.62
CA SER A 369 -29.01 -10.98 -55.76
C SER A 369 -28.96 -11.67 -57.11
N LEU A 370 -27.79 -11.64 -57.79
CA LEU A 370 -27.57 -12.28 -59.05
C LEU A 370 -27.32 -13.78 -58.86
N GLU A 371 -28.05 -14.61 -59.59
CA GLU A 371 -27.79 -16.05 -59.63
C GLU A 371 -26.56 -16.35 -60.46
N ILE A 372 -25.63 -17.08 -59.88
CA ILE A 372 -24.35 -17.42 -60.50
C ILE A 372 -24.12 -18.94 -60.45
N ALA A 373 -23.28 -19.41 -61.38
CA ALA A 373 -22.71 -20.74 -61.37
C ALA A 373 -21.20 -20.64 -61.14
N VAL A 374 -20.74 -21.20 -59.99
CA VAL A 374 -19.32 -21.16 -59.59
C VAL A 374 -18.67 -22.50 -59.89
N LYS A 375 -17.77 -22.53 -60.85
CA LYS A 375 -16.94 -23.71 -61.19
C LYS A 375 -15.67 -23.72 -60.34
N ARG A 376 -15.58 -24.70 -59.47
CA ARG A 376 -14.39 -24.94 -58.65
C ARG A 376 -13.48 -25.91 -59.41
N VAL A 377 -12.38 -25.37 -59.97
CA VAL A 377 -11.45 -26.14 -60.78
C VAL A 377 -10.54 -26.98 -59.89
N SER A 378 -10.35 -28.25 -60.25
CA SER A 378 -9.43 -29.16 -59.50
C SER A 378 -7.97 -28.75 -59.78
N ARG A 379 -7.19 -28.61 -58.74
CA ARG A 379 -5.79 -28.18 -58.77
C ARG A 379 -4.79 -29.32 -58.84
N ASP A 380 -5.25 -30.56 -58.86
CA ASP A 380 -4.37 -31.72 -58.74
C ASP A 380 -3.43 -31.97 -59.92
N SER A 381 -3.48 -31.07 -60.96
CA SER A 381 -2.56 -31.12 -62.10
C SER A 381 -2.13 -29.70 -62.51
N LYS A 382 -0.89 -29.58 -63.03
CA LYS A 382 -0.41 -28.37 -63.77
C LYS A 382 -1.38 -27.97 -64.90
N GLN A 383 -2.21 -28.90 -65.35
CA GLN A 383 -3.25 -28.75 -66.33
C GLN A 383 -4.41 -27.85 -65.82
N GLY A 384 -4.89 -28.02 -64.61
CA GLY A 384 -5.96 -27.21 -64.05
C GLY A 384 -5.67 -25.73 -63.95
N ILE A 385 -4.41 -25.35 -63.63
CA ILE A 385 -3.99 -23.95 -63.62
C ILE A 385 -3.95 -23.39 -65.05
N LYS A 386 -3.42 -24.15 -66.02
CA LYS A 386 -3.39 -23.71 -67.42
C LYS A 386 -4.79 -23.53 -67.97
N GLU A 387 -5.66 -24.47 -67.73
CA GLU A 387 -7.08 -24.40 -68.13
C GLU A 387 -7.79 -23.20 -67.53
N PHE A 388 -7.59 -22.98 -66.23
CA PHE A 388 -8.14 -21.81 -65.55
C PHE A 388 -7.68 -20.49 -66.19
N ILE A 389 -6.37 -20.32 -66.45
CA ILE A 389 -5.82 -19.11 -67.07
C ILE A 389 -6.34 -18.97 -68.51
N THR A 390 -6.36 -20.07 -69.26
CA THR A 390 -6.87 -20.07 -70.63
C THR A 390 -8.35 -19.67 -70.65
N GLU A 391 -9.16 -20.20 -69.76
CA GLU A 391 -10.60 -19.91 -69.68
C GLU A 391 -10.83 -18.45 -69.28
N VAL A 392 -10.05 -17.89 -68.30
CA VAL A 392 -10.11 -16.47 -67.93
C VAL A 392 -9.70 -15.54 -69.06
N VAL A 393 -8.58 -15.83 -69.70
CA VAL A 393 -8.04 -14.95 -70.75
C VAL A 393 -8.81 -15.08 -72.08
N SER A 394 -9.19 -16.30 -72.50
CA SER A 394 -9.84 -16.54 -73.80
C SER A 394 -11.35 -16.29 -73.76
N ILE A 395 -12.04 -16.80 -72.72
CA ILE A 395 -13.50 -16.70 -72.61
C ILE A 395 -13.94 -15.40 -71.98
N GLY A 396 -13.11 -14.81 -71.08
CA GLY A 396 -13.44 -13.57 -70.38
C GLY A 396 -13.73 -12.38 -71.28
N HIS A 397 -13.23 -12.40 -72.53
CA HIS A 397 -13.48 -11.35 -73.53
C HIS A 397 -14.48 -11.75 -74.61
N LEU A 398 -14.90 -13.03 -74.62
CA LEU A 398 -15.85 -13.51 -75.66
C LEU A 398 -17.29 -13.32 -75.17
N GLN A 399 -17.99 -12.39 -75.83
CA GLN A 399 -19.45 -12.23 -75.65
C GLN A 399 -20.13 -12.72 -76.91
N HIS A 400 -20.81 -13.86 -76.81
CA HIS A 400 -21.59 -14.40 -77.89
C HIS A 400 -22.89 -15.01 -77.36
N ARG A 401 -23.97 -14.81 -78.05
CA ARG A 401 -25.35 -15.25 -77.61
C ARG A 401 -25.46 -16.76 -77.34
N ASN A 402 -24.58 -17.58 -77.91
CA ASN A 402 -24.56 -19.03 -77.73
C ASN A 402 -23.52 -19.51 -76.74
N LEU A 403 -22.82 -18.60 -76.01
CA LEU A 403 -21.81 -18.93 -75.01
C LEU A 403 -22.30 -18.43 -73.64
N VAL A 404 -22.09 -19.23 -72.62
CA VAL A 404 -22.34 -18.82 -71.25
C VAL A 404 -21.34 -17.74 -70.84
N PRO A 405 -21.79 -16.54 -70.45
CA PRO A 405 -20.88 -15.46 -70.08
C PRO A 405 -20.05 -15.80 -68.83
N LEU A 406 -18.75 -15.60 -68.93
CA LEU A 406 -17.87 -15.60 -67.76
C LEU A 406 -17.94 -14.22 -67.06
N LEU A 407 -18.55 -14.17 -65.89
CA LEU A 407 -18.74 -12.93 -65.14
C LEU A 407 -17.45 -12.53 -64.38
N GLY A 408 -16.58 -13.51 -64.06
CA GLY A 408 -15.34 -13.25 -63.39
C GLY A 408 -14.71 -14.50 -62.78
N TYR A 409 -13.77 -14.26 -61.89
CA TYR A 409 -13.00 -15.34 -61.28
C TYR A 409 -12.59 -14.98 -59.83
N CYS A 410 -12.17 -16.00 -59.07
CA CYS A 410 -11.43 -15.83 -57.85
C CYS A 410 -10.27 -16.85 -57.79
N ARG A 411 -9.08 -16.36 -57.42
CA ARG A 411 -7.89 -17.18 -57.25
C ARG A 411 -7.35 -17.05 -55.84
N ARG A 412 -7.17 -18.20 -55.24
CA ARG A 412 -6.67 -18.31 -53.86
C ARG A 412 -5.66 -19.47 -53.80
N ASN A 413 -4.77 -19.52 -52.75
CA ASN A 413 -3.64 -20.47 -52.64
C ASN A 413 -3.90 -21.89 -53.16
N ASN A 414 -5.08 -22.46 -52.88
CA ASN A 414 -5.41 -23.82 -53.26
C ASN A 414 -6.76 -23.93 -54.00
N GLU A 415 -7.36 -22.82 -54.42
CA GLU A 415 -8.68 -22.81 -55.04
C GLU A 415 -8.69 -21.88 -56.26
N LEU A 416 -9.20 -22.40 -57.34
CA LEU A 416 -9.41 -21.68 -58.60
C LEU A 416 -10.91 -21.72 -58.89
N LEU A 417 -11.56 -20.56 -58.90
CA LEU A 417 -12.99 -20.41 -59.04
C LEU A 417 -13.31 -19.55 -60.26
N LEU A 418 -14.12 -20.07 -61.15
CA LEU A 418 -14.68 -19.35 -62.30
C LEU A 418 -16.13 -19.08 -62.04
N VAL A 419 -16.58 -17.88 -62.31
CA VAL A 419 -17.95 -17.41 -62.02
C VAL A 419 -18.69 -17.12 -63.34
N TYR A 420 -19.71 -17.89 -63.61
CA TYR A 420 -20.54 -17.76 -64.80
C TYR A 420 -21.93 -17.27 -64.45
N GLU A 421 -22.65 -16.77 -65.46
CA GLU A 421 -24.07 -16.56 -65.35
C GLU A 421 -24.80 -17.90 -65.14
N SER A 422 -25.82 -17.93 -64.30
CA SER A 422 -26.59 -19.15 -64.03
C SER A 422 -27.58 -19.41 -65.18
N MET A 423 -27.51 -20.57 -65.80
CA MET A 423 -28.43 -20.97 -66.86
C MET A 423 -29.60 -21.78 -66.23
N PRO A 424 -30.85 -21.29 -66.30
CA PRO A 424 -31.99 -21.94 -65.65
C PRO A 424 -32.28 -23.33 -66.20
N ASN A 425 -31.95 -23.58 -67.48
CA ASN A 425 -32.23 -24.85 -68.13
C ASN A 425 -31.19 -25.94 -67.86
N GLY A 426 -30.09 -25.60 -67.14
CA GLY A 426 -29.05 -26.56 -66.79
C GLY A 426 -28.06 -26.89 -67.87
N SER A 427 -27.45 -28.05 -67.88
CA SER A 427 -26.33 -28.45 -68.71
C SER A 427 -26.83 -29.18 -69.99
N LEU A 428 -26.21 -28.89 -71.09
CA LEU A 428 -26.56 -29.45 -72.42
C LEU A 428 -26.38 -30.97 -72.51
N ASP A 429 -25.47 -31.56 -71.71
CA ASP A 429 -25.23 -32.98 -71.65
C ASP A 429 -26.48 -33.78 -71.27
N LYS A 430 -27.34 -33.22 -70.44
CA LYS A 430 -28.64 -33.80 -70.05
C LYS A 430 -29.60 -33.96 -71.25
N TYR A 431 -29.47 -33.07 -72.22
CA TYR A 431 -30.31 -33.10 -73.44
C TYR A 431 -29.72 -33.99 -74.58
N LEU A 432 -28.42 -34.25 -74.52
CA LEU A 432 -27.72 -35.03 -75.55
C LEU A 432 -27.65 -36.53 -75.21
N LEU A 433 -27.64 -36.90 -73.90
CA LEU A 433 -27.39 -38.24 -73.44
C LEU A 433 -28.67 -39.05 -73.04
N ASN A 434 -29.82 -38.36 -72.90
CA ASN A 434 -31.11 -39.03 -72.64
C ASN A 434 -31.87 -39.22 -73.93
N GLU A 435 -31.90 -40.44 -74.47
CA GLU A 435 -32.67 -40.77 -75.67
C GLU A 435 -34.20 -40.86 -75.44
N ASP A 436 -34.70 -40.99 -74.23
CA ASP A 436 -36.11 -41.26 -73.94
C ASP A 436 -36.98 -40.09 -73.49
N GLU A 437 -36.42 -38.90 -73.14
CA GLU A 437 -37.19 -37.69 -72.90
C GLU A 437 -36.49 -36.49 -73.52
N LYS A 438 -36.81 -36.16 -74.79
CA LYS A 438 -36.38 -34.97 -75.48
C LYS A 438 -37.26 -33.80 -75.11
N PRO A 439 -36.86 -32.89 -74.19
CA PRO A 439 -37.47 -31.61 -74.11
C PRO A 439 -37.04 -30.82 -75.34
N THR A 440 -37.97 -30.24 -76.05
CA THR A 440 -37.73 -29.36 -77.21
C THR A 440 -36.93 -28.16 -76.81
N LEU A 441 -35.70 -28.02 -77.30
CA LEU A 441 -34.91 -26.81 -77.23
C LEU A 441 -35.63 -25.71 -78.03
N SER A 442 -36.29 -24.76 -77.35
CA SER A 442 -36.88 -23.56 -77.97
C SER A 442 -35.84 -22.44 -78.04
#